data_cf718c388200b15eea7c075ce5457f84
#
_entry.id   cf718c388200b15eea7c075ce5457f84
#
_cell.length_a   1.000
_cell.length_b   1.000
_cell.length_c   1.000
_cell.angle_alpha   90.00
_cell.angle_beta   90.00
_cell.angle_gamma   90.00
#
_symmetry.space_group_name_H-M   'P 1'
#
loop_
_entity.id
_entity.type
_entity.pdbx_description
1 polymer ?
#
loop_
_entity_poly.entity_id
_entity_poly.type
_entity_poly.pdbx_seq_one_letter_code
_entity_poly.pdbx_strand_id
1 'polypeptide(L)'
;MKLRLLLSVLGLLLVVPVAAPQVQAPVLLSPDDRYKADLLLIVAHPDDDVVIGGYLARIALDEHKRVAVIYCTNGDGGGNAVGNEAGASLGQMREIEARRAIAYLGIHNVWFLSGHDTPGQNVLRSLDNWNHGRALDDVVRLVRITRPDVILTWLPDPVVGENHDDHQASSVLAIEAFDAAGDPTVFPEQVSPARDRTGMANLTEGLLPWQTKKLYFMTDAFEDWGPYWHDPETLSPYRKTIVDHTGPVYETSTISPSRHKSYAAITAEHQAFYLTQEGDIGVKALKSGKFADFEYHTHLIFGKSLVGGTMTGDVFDGVSQQPIAFARVHGYEGPQQNGLSFEIGDPWRFYALFWKAHDLDRLAELIPVPEAAPEAGGTLALNFLACNHTAQPTEIRVVPTIPKGWTTQPQFTNYPMRAGECYPIQVLLTAPPAAQSHWEQLSWIAMAGSQSVGSIVVRVFVGQNGGLPQ
;
A
#
# COMPACT_ATOMS: atom_id res chain seq x y z
N MET A 1 -41.06 13.44 -89.13
CA MET A 1 -41.50 13.18 -87.73
C MET A 1 -40.35 12.45 -87.01
N LYS A 2 -39.55 13.13 -86.18
CA LYS A 2 -38.40 12.55 -85.45
C LYS A 2 -38.78 12.44 -83.99
N LEU A 3 -38.90 11.23 -83.50
CA LEU A 3 -39.20 10.89 -82.10
C LEU A 3 -37.90 10.97 -81.30
N ARG A 4 -37.85 11.87 -80.29
CA ARG A 4 -36.72 11.95 -79.33
C ARG A 4 -37.04 11.11 -78.09
N LEU A 5 -36.22 10.09 -77.87
CA LEU A 5 -36.26 9.28 -76.67
C LEU A 5 -35.43 9.99 -75.56
N LEU A 6 -36.08 10.37 -74.46
CA LEU A 6 -35.37 10.82 -73.23
C LEU A 6 -35.04 9.60 -72.38
N LEU A 7 -33.75 9.32 -72.15
CA LEU A 7 -33.27 8.38 -71.14
C LEU A 7 -33.11 9.16 -69.83
N SER A 8 -33.91 8.81 -68.84
CA SER A 8 -33.71 9.25 -67.43
C SER A 8 -32.75 8.26 -66.73
N VAL A 9 -31.54 8.72 -66.35
CA VAL A 9 -30.60 7.96 -65.56
C VAL A 9 -30.93 8.19 -64.08
N LEU A 10 -31.48 7.20 -63.42
CA LEU A 10 -31.74 7.23 -61.96
C LEU A 10 -30.45 6.81 -61.26
N GLY A 11 -29.73 7.77 -60.68
CA GLY A 11 -28.53 7.51 -59.87
C GLY A 11 -28.91 6.94 -58.49
N LEU A 12 -28.63 5.68 -58.28
CA LEU A 12 -28.76 5.02 -56.98
C LEU A 12 -27.58 5.40 -56.10
N LEU A 13 -27.76 6.31 -55.14
CA LEU A 13 -26.78 6.64 -54.11
C LEU A 13 -26.71 5.46 -53.10
N LEU A 14 -25.70 4.62 -53.22
CA LEU A 14 -25.35 3.64 -52.22
C LEU A 14 -24.79 4.37 -50.99
N VAL A 15 -25.60 4.54 -49.94
CA VAL A 15 -25.12 4.95 -48.62
C VAL A 15 -24.46 3.74 -47.98
N VAL A 16 -23.13 3.69 -48.02
CA VAL A 16 -22.36 2.72 -47.26
C VAL A 16 -22.40 3.14 -45.79
N PRO A 17 -22.97 2.37 -44.88
CA PRO A 17 -22.91 2.70 -43.46
C PRO A 17 -21.43 2.66 -43.03
N VAL A 18 -20.87 3.80 -42.62
CA VAL A 18 -19.58 3.85 -41.94
C VAL A 18 -19.82 3.20 -40.59
N ALA A 19 -19.31 1.98 -40.41
CA ALA A 19 -19.32 1.32 -39.13
C ALA A 19 -18.57 2.19 -38.11
N ALA A 20 -19.25 2.61 -37.05
CA ALA A 20 -18.62 3.30 -35.96
C ALA A 20 -17.47 2.40 -35.42
N PRO A 21 -16.30 2.96 -35.12
CA PRO A 21 -15.20 2.17 -34.56
C PRO A 21 -15.71 1.49 -33.29
N GLN A 22 -15.72 0.16 -33.31
CA GLN A 22 -15.99 -0.61 -32.10
C GLN A 22 -14.89 -0.26 -31.10
N VAL A 23 -15.27 0.41 -30.01
CA VAL A 23 -14.37 0.64 -28.87
C VAL A 23 -14.06 -0.75 -28.30
N GLN A 24 -12.86 -1.21 -28.55
CA GLN A 24 -12.39 -2.49 -28.05
C GLN A 24 -12.39 -2.40 -26.52
N ALA A 25 -13.03 -3.35 -25.84
CA ALA A 25 -13.00 -3.41 -24.38
C ALA A 25 -11.53 -3.50 -23.92
N PRO A 26 -11.17 -2.83 -22.81
CA PRO A 26 -9.82 -2.90 -22.31
C PRO A 26 -9.43 -4.35 -22.03
N VAL A 27 -8.27 -4.78 -22.54
CA VAL A 27 -7.72 -6.09 -22.26
C VAL A 27 -7.24 -6.06 -20.80
N LEU A 28 -7.95 -6.75 -19.92
CA LEU A 28 -7.47 -6.98 -18.56
C LEU A 28 -6.30 -7.97 -18.64
N LEU A 29 -5.14 -7.54 -18.21
CA LEU A 29 -3.99 -8.42 -18.09
C LEU A 29 -4.22 -9.39 -16.94
N SER A 30 -3.86 -10.66 -17.13
CA SER A 30 -3.86 -11.61 -16.02
C SER A 30 -2.78 -11.20 -15.01
N PRO A 31 -3.06 -11.29 -13.70
CA PRO A 31 -2.06 -11.03 -12.68
C PRO A 31 -0.84 -11.92 -12.84
N ASP A 32 0.34 -11.40 -12.56
CA ASP A 32 1.58 -12.18 -12.60
C ASP A 32 1.68 -13.06 -11.34
N ASP A 33 1.51 -14.36 -11.50
CA ASP A 33 1.53 -15.32 -10.42
C ASP A 33 2.91 -15.56 -9.79
N ARG A 34 3.98 -15.04 -10.38
CA ARG A 34 5.32 -15.06 -9.77
C ARG A 34 5.36 -14.25 -8.48
N TYR A 35 4.51 -13.24 -8.34
CA TYR A 35 4.41 -12.40 -7.16
C TYR A 35 3.32 -12.84 -6.18
N LYS A 36 2.45 -13.78 -6.54
CA LYS A 36 1.38 -14.27 -5.66
C LYS A 36 1.95 -14.83 -4.36
N ALA A 37 1.46 -14.31 -3.23
CA ALA A 37 1.78 -14.79 -1.90
C ALA A 37 0.54 -15.39 -1.21
N ASP A 38 0.75 -16.33 -0.30
CA ASP A 38 -0.27 -16.83 0.60
C ASP A 38 -0.26 -15.99 1.89
N LEU A 39 0.96 -15.57 2.32
CA LEU A 39 1.18 -14.64 3.43
C LEU A 39 2.06 -13.47 2.98
N LEU A 40 1.67 -12.25 3.34
CA LEU A 40 2.46 -11.04 3.21
C LEU A 40 2.83 -10.53 4.61
N LEU A 41 4.13 -10.51 4.89
CA LEU A 41 4.68 -9.89 6.10
C LEU A 41 4.98 -8.42 5.79
N ILE A 42 4.46 -7.51 6.61
CA ILE A 42 4.72 -6.06 6.51
C ILE A 42 5.32 -5.62 7.83
N VAL A 43 6.58 -5.19 7.80
CA VAL A 43 7.36 -4.83 8.99
C VAL A 43 8.17 -3.56 8.76
N ALA A 44 8.74 -3.01 9.82
CA ALA A 44 9.47 -1.76 9.76
C ALA A 44 10.88 -1.94 9.19
N HIS A 45 11.70 -2.80 9.81
CA HIS A 45 13.14 -2.87 9.55
C HIS A 45 13.59 -4.25 9.07
N PRO A 46 14.71 -4.31 8.35
CA PRO A 46 15.47 -5.55 8.17
C PRO A 46 15.87 -6.15 9.52
N ASP A 47 15.46 -7.37 9.82
CA ASP A 47 15.57 -8.21 11.02
C ASP A 47 14.28 -8.42 11.83
N ASP A 48 13.27 -7.59 11.71
CA ASP A 48 11.96 -7.79 12.33
C ASP A 48 11.38 -9.20 12.09
N ASP A 49 11.67 -9.76 10.92
CA ASP A 49 11.23 -11.09 10.51
C ASP A 49 11.84 -12.22 11.36
N VAL A 50 12.94 -11.95 12.09
CA VAL A 50 13.55 -12.91 13.02
C VAL A 50 12.62 -13.27 14.16
N VAL A 51 11.81 -12.31 14.65
CA VAL A 51 10.82 -12.51 15.71
C VAL A 51 9.88 -13.69 15.43
N ILE A 52 9.57 -13.90 14.17
CA ILE A 52 8.74 -15.02 13.72
C ILE A 52 9.48 -15.99 12.80
N GLY A 53 10.82 -15.97 12.82
CA GLY A 53 11.68 -16.72 11.91
C GLY A 53 11.37 -18.23 11.86
N GLY A 54 11.08 -18.83 13.03
CA GLY A 54 10.67 -20.23 13.13
C GLY A 54 9.32 -20.52 12.43
N TYR A 55 8.37 -19.62 12.55
CA TYR A 55 7.08 -19.73 11.87
C TYR A 55 7.24 -19.54 10.36
N LEU A 56 8.01 -18.53 9.91
CA LEU A 56 8.31 -18.32 8.50
C LEU A 56 9.00 -19.54 7.89
N ALA A 57 9.98 -20.13 8.60
CA ALA A 57 10.64 -21.35 8.18
C ALA A 57 9.64 -22.50 8.00
N ARG A 58 8.75 -22.69 8.96
CA ARG A 58 7.71 -23.72 8.92
C ARG A 58 6.82 -23.59 7.69
N ILE A 59 6.21 -22.43 7.51
CA ILE A 59 5.24 -22.25 6.42
C ILE A 59 5.89 -22.25 5.03
N ALA A 60 7.11 -21.68 4.90
CA ALA A 60 7.78 -21.60 3.60
C ALA A 60 8.45 -22.93 3.21
N LEU A 61 9.19 -23.57 4.14
CA LEU A 61 9.99 -24.75 3.83
C LEU A 61 9.18 -26.05 3.86
N ASP A 62 8.27 -26.18 4.81
CA ASP A 62 7.57 -27.45 5.09
C ASP A 62 6.11 -27.44 4.66
N GLU A 63 5.41 -26.33 4.76
CA GLU A 63 4.02 -26.18 4.32
C GLU A 63 3.90 -25.61 2.89
N HIS A 64 5.03 -25.27 2.27
CA HIS A 64 5.13 -24.76 0.89
C HIS A 64 4.24 -23.55 0.62
N LYS A 65 4.04 -22.69 1.63
CA LYS A 65 3.33 -21.43 1.46
C LYS A 65 4.25 -20.41 0.77
N ARG A 66 3.67 -19.67 -0.14
CA ARG A 66 4.35 -18.53 -0.76
C ARG A 66 4.30 -17.35 0.20
N VAL A 67 5.46 -16.91 0.61
CA VAL A 67 5.60 -15.76 1.51
C VAL A 67 6.22 -14.60 0.75
N ALA A 68 5.78 -13.39 1.06
CA ALA A 68 6.38 -12.15 0.59
C ALA A 68 6.62 -11.23 1.78
N VAL A 69 7.63 -10.36 1.70
CA VAL A 69 8.01 -9.45 2.78
C VAL A 69 8.14 -8.02 2.27
N ILE A 70 7.59 -7.09 3.04
CA ILE A 70 7.78 -5.64 2.87
C ILE A 70 8.45 -5.09 4.13
N TYR A 71 9.61 -4.47 3.95
CA TYR A 71 10.25 -3.62 4.95
C TYR A 71 9.91 -2.18 4.63
N CYS A 72 9.33 -1.45 5.58
CA CYS A 72 8.91 -0.05 5.37
C CYS A 72 10.10 0.90 5.31
N THR A 73 11.20 0.55 5.94
CA THR A 73 12.51 1.21 5.86
C THR A 73 13.58 0.21 5.44
N ASN A 74 14.79 0.67 5.27
CA ASN A 74 15.95 -0.21 5.09
C ASN A 74 16.90 -0.22 6.30
N GLY A 75 16.46 0.30 7.44
CA GLY A 75 17.24 0.29 8.67
C GLY A 75 18.40 1.30 8.69
N ASP A 76 18.28 2.41 7.94
CA ASP A 76 19.36 3.37 7.75
C ASP A 76 19.69 4.22 9.00
N GLY A 77 18.76 4.35 9.94
CA GLY A 77 18.94 5.09 11.21
C GLY A 77 19.53 4.28 12.35
N GLY A 78 19.69 2.97 12.18
CA GLY A 78 20.17 2.09 13.25
C GLY A 78 21.68 2.12 13.48
N GLY A 79 22.13 1.36 14.49
CA GLY A 79 23.56 1.12 14.77
C GLY A 79 24.18 0.07 13.83
N ASN A 80 25.51 0.07 13.70
CA ASN A 80 26.24 -0.94 12.95
C ASN A 80 27.13 -1.74 13.90
N ALA A 81 26.80 -3.01 14.14
CA ALA A 81 27.53 -3.87 15.07
C ALA A 81 28.92 -4.30 14.55
N VAL A 82 29.19 -4.20 13.26
CA VAL A 82 30.43 -4.74 12.64
C VAL A 82 31.23 -3.71 11.86
N GLY A 83 30.76 -2.48 11.70
CA GLY A 83 31.42 -1.45 10.91
C GLY A 83 31.11 -0.04 11.36
N ASN A 84 31.47 0.94 10.53
CA ASN A 84 31.25 2.35 10.79
C ASN A 84 30.27 2.99 9.76
N GLU A 85 29.72 2.17 8.89
CA GLU A 85 28.74 2.64 7.93
C GLU A 85 27.48 3.08 8.65
N ALA A 86 26.90 4.18 8.21
CA ALA A 86 25.69 4.79 8.75
C ALA A 86 24.84 5.37 7.61
N GLY A 87 23.60 5.72 7.89
CA GLY A 87 22.68 6.30 6.92
C GLY A 87 22.49 5.39 5.71
N ALA A 88 22.39 5.96 4.52
CA ALA A 88 22.12 5.23 3.28
C ALA A 88 23.08 4.07 3.01
N SER A 89 24.36 4.16 3.42
CA SER A 89 25.32 3.07 3.26
C SER A 89 24.98 1.87 4.15
N LEU A 90 24.56 2.12 5.39
CA LEU A 90 24.11 1.07 6.31
C LEU A 90 22.82 0.44 5.78
N GLY A 91 21.85 1.25 5.35
CA GLY A 91 20.61 0.76 4.76
C GLY A 91 20.84 -0.18 3.58
N GLN A 92 21.76 0.14 2.68
CA GLN A 92 22.12 -0.74 1.56
C GLN A 92 22.74 -2.08 2.04
N MET A 93 23.55 -2.06 3.09
CA MET A 93 24.10 -3.30 3.68
C MET A 93 22.96 -4.16 4.25
N ARG A 94 22.06 -3.56 5.02
CA ARG A 94 20.92 -4.24 5.63
C ARG A 94 19.94 -4.82 4.61
N GLU A 95 19.74 -4.14 3.48
CA GLU A 95 18.97 -4.72 2.37
C GLU A 95 19.60 -6.01 1.83
N ILE A 96 20.94 -6.07 1.74
CA ILE A 96 21.65 -7.28 1.28
C ILE A 96 21.53 -8.40 2.36
N GLU A 97 21.66 -8.05 3.61
CA GLU A 97 21.52 -8.99 4.74
C GLU A 97 20.12 -9.60 4.76
N ALA A 98 19.07 -8.76 4.72
CA ALA A 98 17.69 -9.19 4.71
C ALA A 98 17.36 -10.09 3.49
N ARG A 99 17.79 -9.70 2.30
CA ARG A 99 17.58 -10.54 1.10
C ARG A 99 18.23 -11.91 1.22
N ARG A 100 19.41 -12.00 1.85
CA ARG A 100 20.08 -13.27 2.10
C ARG A 100 19.37 -14.09 3.18
N ALA A 101 18.99 -13.44 4.27
CA ALA A 101 18.29 -14.06 5.39
C ALA A 101 16.96 -14.67 4.93
N ILE A 102 16.14 -13.89 4.24
CA ILE A 102 14.85 -14.33 3.74
C ILE A 102 14.98 -15.39 2.63
N ALA A 103 15.97 -15.26 1.73
CA ALA A 103 16.25 -16.26 0.70
C ALA A 103 16.68 -17.61 1.29
N TYR A 104 17.35 -17.62 2.47
CA TYR A 104 17.69 -18.83 3.19
C TYR A 104 16.43 -19.64 3.58
N LEU A 105 15.33 -18.96 3.89
CA LEU A 105 14.01 -19.55 4.14
C LEU A 105 13.25 -19.91 2.85
N GLY A 106 13.83 -19.67 1.66
CA GLY A 106 13.17 -19.93 0.38
C GLY A 106 12.18 -18.83 -0.04
N ILE A 107 12.23 -17.67 0.60
CA ILE A 107 11.38 -16.51 0.30
C ILE A 107 12.15 -15.56 -0.62
N HIS A 108 11.55 -15.17 -1.77
CA HIS A 108 12.24 -14.40 -2.79
C HIS A 108 11.57 -13.07 -3.12
N ASN A 109 10.31 -12.89 -2.76
CA ASN A 109 9.55 -11.65 -2.99
C ASN A 109 9.74 -10.73 -1.79
N VAL A 110 10.69 -9.79 -1.92
CA VAL A 110 11.10 -8.87 -0.85
C VAL A 110 11.21 -7.45 -1.38
N TRP A 111 10.54 -6.52 -0.74
CA TRP A 111 10.56 -5.09 -1.08
C TRP A 111 11.00 -4.25 0.12
N PHE A 112 11.64 -3.14 -0.19
CA PHE A 112 11.98 -2.08 0.76
C PHE A 112 11.30 -0.82 0.28
N LEU A 113 10.54 -0.17 1.14
CA LEU A 113 9.93 1.12 0.85
C LEU A 113 10.94 2.25 1.08
N SER A 114 10.52 3.47 0.81
CA SER A 114 11.38 4.65 0.93
C SER A 114 11.30 5.32 2.31
N GLY A 115 10.79 4.65 3.32
CA GLY A 115 10.79 5.14 4.69
C GLY A 115 12.21 5.26 5.25
N HIS A 116 12.42 6.22 6.15
CA HIS A 116 13.65 6.38 6.92
C HIS A 116 13.39 6.04 8.38
N ASP A 117 14.34 5.37 9.02
CA ASP A 117 14.22 5.06 10.43
C ASP A 117 14.00 6.33 11.25
N THR A 118 13.02 6.29 12.12
CA THR A 118 12.61 7.41 12.97
C THR A 118 12.93 7.06 14.42
N PRO A 119 13.83 7.77 15.09
CA PRO A 119 14.12 7.48 16.49
C PRO A 119 13.00 7.98 17.40
N GLY A 120 12.46 7.12 18.26
CA GLY A 120 11.53 7.50 19.31
C GLY A 120 10.36 6.56 19.52
N GLN A 121 9.26 7.11 20.07
CA GLN A 121 8.03 6.39 20.40
C GLN A 121 6.78 7.12 19.87
N ASN A 122 6.95 7.93 18.83
CA ASN A 122 5.86 8.73 18.27
C ASN A 122 5.51 8.26 16.86
N VAL A 123 4.55 7.35 16.77
CA VAL A 123 4.06 6.78 15.51
C VAL A 123 3.68 7.83 14.45
N LEU A 124 3.13 8.97 14.87
CA LEU A 124 2.76 10.04 13.94
C LEU A 124 3.98 10.66 13.27
N ARG A 125 5.12 10.68 13.98
CA ARG A 125 6.37 11.16 13.42
C ARG A 125 6.94 10.20 12.39
N SER A 126 6.87 8.89 12.63
CA SER A 126 7.27 7.89 11.65
C SER A 126 6.41 7.98 10.39
N LEU A 127 5.08 8.05 10.55
CA LEU A 127 4.16 8.19 9.41
C LEU A 127 4.41 9.49 8.62
N ASP A 128 4.73 10.60 9.28
CA ASP A 128 5.09 11.87 8.63
C ASP A 128 6.42 11.75 7.87
N ASN A 129 7.47 11.20 8.50
CA ASN A 129 8.77 10.97 7.86
C ASN A 129 8.69 10.04 6.65
N TRP A 130 7.81 9.05 6.69
CA TRP A 130 7.61 8.10 5.59
C TRP A 130 6.70 8.65 4.48
N ASN A 131 6.15 9.86 4.66
CA ASN A 131 5.09 10.40 3.81
C ASN A 131 3.92 9.40 3.73
N HIS A 132 3.15 9.32 4.80
CA HIS A 132 2.09 8.31 5.04
C HIS A 132 1.27 7.97 3.79
N GLY A 133 0.75 8.97 3.09
CA GLY A 133 -0.06 8.73 1.88
C GLY A 133 0.71 8.03 0.77
N ARG A 134 2.00 8.32 0.61
CA ARG A 134 2.86 7.66 -0.37
C ARG A 134 3.22 6.24 0.06
N ALA A 135 3.58 6.05 1.32
CA ALA A 135 3.89 4.74 1.86
C ALA A 135 2.67 3.81 1.77
N LEU A 136 1.48 4.32 2.07
CA LEU A 136 0.23 3.57 1.93
C LEU A 136 -0.06 3.21 0.47
N ASP A 137 0.14 4.13 -0.49
CA ASP A 137 0.03 3.85 -1.93
C ASP A 137 0.93 2.68 -2.34
N ASP A 138 2.18 2.68 -1.90
CA ASP A 138 3.14 1.62 -2.21
C ASP A 138 2.77 0.28 -1.54
N VAL A 139 2.32 0.28 -0.28
CA VAL A 139 1.85 -0.94 0.40
C VAL A 139 0.60 -1.52 -0.26
N VAL A 140 -0.40 -0.69 -0.58
CA VAL A 140 -1.63 -1.12 -1.28
C VAL A 140 -1.29 -1.70 -2.66
N ARG A 141 -0.37 -1.08 -3.39
CA ARG A 141 0.14 -1.61 -4.67
C ARG A 141 0.74 -2.99 -4.50
N LEU A 142 1.59 -3.19 -3.49
CA LEU A 142 2.21 -4.48 -3.21
C LEU A 142 1.20 -5.53 -2.75
N VAL A 143 0.18 -5.18 -1.99
CA VAL A 143 -0.95 -6.07 -1.68
C VAL A 143 -1.69 -6.49 -2.95
N ARG A 144 -1.95 -5.57 -3.89
CA ARG A 144 -2.58 -5.87 -5.19
C ARG A 144 -1.69 -6.72 -6.11
N ILE A 145 -0.38 -6.53 -6.06
CA ILE A 145 0.60 -7.34 -6.80
C ILE A 145 0.68 -8.75 -6.21
N THR A 146 0.85 -8.85 -4.90
CA THR A 146 1.06 -10.13 -4.21
C THR A 146 -0.23 -10.87 -3.92
N ARG A 147 -1.35 -10.20 -3.82
CA ARG A 147 -2.69 -10.78 -3.59
C ARG A 147 -2.71 -11.77 -2.41
N PRO A 148 -2.21 -11.38 -1.22
CA PRO A 148 -2.06 -12.30 -0.11
C PRO A 148 -3.40 -12.72 0.47
N ASP A 149 -3.46 -13.94 0.99
CA ASP A 149 -4.62 -14.40 1.75
C ASP A 149 -4.54 -13.91 3.21
N VAL A 150 -3.34 -13.78 3.73
CA VAL A 150 -3.05 -13.33 5.10
C VAL A 150 -2.05 -12.16 5.06
N ILE A 151 -2.32 -11.13 5.82
CA ILE A 151 -1.33 -10.10 6.20
C ILE A 151 -0.91 -10.36 7.64
N LEU A 152 0.39 -10.29 7.89
CA LEU A 152 1.02 -10.37 9.20
C LEU A 152 1.90 -9.13 9.39
N THR A 153 1.81 -8.49 10.54
CA THR A 153 2.54 -7.27 10.87
C THR A 153 2.79 -7.16 12.36
N TRP A 154 3.51 -6.14 12.82
CA TRP A 154 3.66 -5.85 14.23
C TRP A 154 2.32 -5.53 14.90
N LEU A 155 2.20 -5.77 16.20
CA LEU A 155 1.08 -5.30 17.00
C LEU A 155 1.15 -3.76 17.09
N PRO A 156 0.07 -3.01 16.78
CA PRO A 156 0.12 -1.55 16.76
C PRO A 156 0.03 -0.92 18.18
N ASP A 157 0.64 -1.53 19.17
CA ASP A 157 0.51 -1.13 20.56
C ASP A 157 1.85 -0.65 21.14
N PRO A 158 1.92 0.59 21.68
CA PRO A 158 3.16 1.21 22.09
C PRO A 158 3.76 0.69 23.42
N VAL A 159 3.07 -0.21 24.11
CA VAL A 159 3.50 -0.67 25.46
C VAL A 159 3.91 -2.14 25.49
N VAL A 160 4.10 -2.75 24.33
CA VAL A 160 4.30 -4.20 24.21
C VAL A 160 5.63 -4.50 23.54
N GLY A 161 6.51 -5.18 24.28
CA GLY A 161 7.79 -5.61 23.74
C GLY A 161 8.67 -4.45 23.30
N GLU A 162 9.46 -4.66 22.24
CA GLU A 162 10.31 -3.67 21.60
C GLU A 162 9.55 -2.76 20.64
N ASN A 163 8.25 -2.66 20.78
CA ASN A 163 7.37 -2.01 19.79
C ASN A 163 7.49 -0.48 19.80
N HIS A 164 8.53 0.05 19.22
CA HIS A 164 8.74 1.49 19.02
C HIS A 164 7.91 2.06 17.83
N ASP A 165 8.05 3.34 17.55
CA ASP A 165 7.20 4.09 16.63
C ASP A 165 7.19 3.56 15.18
N ASP A 166 8.33 3.11 14.63
CA ASP A 166 8.38 2.56 13.27
C ASP A 166 7.66 1.21 13.17
N HIS A 167 7.78 0.33 14.20
CA HIS A 167 6.99 -0.91 14.27
C HIS A 167 5.49 -0.61 14.26
N GLN A 168 5.04 0.36 15.09
CA GLN A 168 3.65 0.79 15.12
C GLN A 168 3.20 1.38 13.77
N ALA A 169 4.05 2.19 13.11
CA ALA A 169 3.74 2.79 11.83
C ALA A 169 3.59 1.74 10.71
N SER A 170 4.44 0.70 10.69
CA SER A 170 4.29 -0.43 9.75
C SER A 170 2.96 -1.15 9.96
N SER A 171 2.52 -1.28 11.21
CA SER A 171 1.21 -1.86 11.55
C SER A 171 0.05 -1.01 11.06
N VAL A 172 0.13 0.31 11.22
CA VAL A 172 -0.89 1.25 10.71
C VAL A 172 -1.04 1.08 9.21
N LEU A 173 0.07 1.11 8.46
CA LEU A 173 0.04 0.91 7.00
C LEU A 173 -0.55 -0.46 6.61
N ALA A 174 -0.22 -1.52 7.35
CA ALA A 174 -0.73 -2.87 7.08
C ALA A 174 -2.25 -2.97 7.31
N ILE A 175 -2.76 -2.38 8.40
CA ILE A 175 -4.20 -2.34 8.74
C ILE A 175 -4.96 -1.53 7.68
N GLU A 176 -4.47 -0.35 7.32
CA GLU A 176 -5.08 0.49 6.30
C GLU A 176 -5.06 -0.21 4.93
N ALA A 177 -3.96 -0.85 4.54
CA ALA A 177 -3.86 -1.58 3.29
C ALA A 177 -4.78 -2.81 3.25
N PHE A 178 -4.98 -3.49 4.39
CA PHE A 178 -5.96 -4.60 4.49
C PHE A 178 -7.36 -4.15 4.10
N ASP A 179 -7.79 -2.98 4.53
CA ASP A 179 -9.10 -2.43 4.22
C ASP A 179 -9.14 -1.73 2.83
N ALA A 180 -8.05 -1.08 2.41
CA ALA A 180 -8.01 -0.27 1.20
C ALA A 180 -7.76 -1.07 -0.10
N ALA A 181 -6.96 -2.14 -0.06
CA ALA A 181 -6.52 -2.81 -1.30
C ALA A 181 -7.67 -3.48 -2.07
N GLY A 182 -8.75 -3.85 -1.39
CA GLY A 182 -9.98 -4.38 -1.99
C GLY A 182 -10.86 -3.32 -2.64
N ASP A 183 -10.67 -2.04 -2.34
CA ASP A 183 -11.48 -0.94 -2.85
C ASP A 183 -10.88 -0.39 -4.16
N PRO A 184 -11.56 -0.54 -5.32
CA PRO A 184 -11.06 -0.03 -6.58
C PRO A 184 -11.07 1.50 -6.67
N THR A 185 -11.71 2.19 -5.75
CA THR A 185 -11.76 3.66 -5.71
C THR A 185 -10.61 4.27 -4.90
N VAL A 186 -9.87 3.44 -4.17
CA VAL A 186 -8.65 3.83 -3.46
C VAL A 186 -7.44 3.56 -4.36
N PHE A 187 -6.60 4.55 -4.61
CA PHE A 187 -5.51 4.52 -5.59
C PHE A 187 -5.96 3.95 -6.95
N PRO A 188 -6.91 4.63 -7.62
CA PRO A 188 -7.57 4.13 -8.82
C PRO A 188 -6.61 3.99 -10.01
N GLU A 189 -5.48 4.70 -10.03
CA GLU A 189 -4.42 4.56 -11.02
C GLU A 189 -3.81 3.15 -11.03
N GLN A 190 -3.75 2.49 -9.88
CA GLN A 190 -3.24 1.12 -9.77
C GLN A 190 -4.16 0.11 -10.45
N VAL A 191 -5.48 0.32 -10.40
CA VAL A 191 -6.48 -0.62 -10.93
C VAL A 191 -7.03 -0.25 -12.31
N SER A 192 -6.80 0.98 -12.76
CA SER A 192 -7.22 1.41 -14.09
C SER A 192 -6.39 0.69 -15.15
N PRO A 193 -7.03 0.11 -16.21
CA PRO A 193 -6.31 -0.56 -17.27
C PRO A 193 -5.32 0.37 -17.96
N ALA A 194 -4.13 -0.15 -18.26
CA ALA A 194 -3.16 0.56 -19.06
C ALA A 194 -3.76 0.92 -20.43
N ARG A 195 -3.49 2.12 -20.89
CA ARG A 195 -3.93 2.62 -22.20
C ARG A 195 -2.75 2.70 -23.14
N ASP A 196 -2.95 2.26 -24.37
CA ASP A 196 -2.04 2.63 -25.47
C ASP A 196 -2.22 4.13 -25.76
N ARG A 197 -1.15 4.90 -25.57
CA ARG A 197 -1.18 6.36 -25.66
C ARG A 197 0.02 6.90 -26.36
N THR A 198 -0.27 7.67 -27.35
CA THR A 198 0.68 8.60 -27.92
C THR A 198 0.53 9.95 -27.23
N GLY A 199 1.53 10.38 -26.50
CA GLY A 199 1.64 11.74 -25.98
C GLY A 199 1.05 12.05 -24.61
N MET A 200 0.57 11.07 -23.84
CA MET A 200 0.08 11.25 -22.46
C MET A 200 0.86 10.40 -21.48
N ALA A 201 1.11 10.92 -20.27
CA ALA A 201 1.66 10.11 -19.19
C ALA A 201 0.74 8.93 -18.88
N ASN A 202 1.29 7.72 -18.89
CA ASN A 202 0.55 6.52 -18.53
C ASN A 202 0.86 6.15 -17.09
N LEU A 203 -0.04 6.52 -16.18
CA LEU A 203 0.07 6.22 -14.75
C LEU A 203 -0.74 5.01 -14.34
N THR A 204 -1.44 4.37 -15.30
CA THR A 204 -2.34 3.26 -14.99
C THR A 204 -1.61 1.93 -15.04
N GLU A 205 -1.78 1.11 -14.01
CA GLU A 205 -1.04 -0.13 -13.81
C GLU A 205 -1.83 -1.39 -14.18
N GLY A 206 -3.17 -1.32 -14.14
CA GLY A 206 -4.05 -2.43 -14.51
C GLY A 206 -4.04 -3.57 -13.50
N LEU A 207 -3.69 -3.31 -12.25
CA LEU A 207 -3.77 -4.29 -11.18
C LEU A 207 -5.24 -4.62 -10.85
N LEU A 208 -5.47 -5.73 -10.17
CA LEU A 208 -6.80 -6.07 -9.68
C LEU A 208 -6.95 -5.67 -8.20
N PRO A 209 -8.11 -5.10 -7.81
CA PRO A 209 -8.43 -4.96 -6.40
C PRO A 209 -8.31 -6.32 -5.71
N TRP A 210 -7.74 -6.34 -4.51
CA TRP A 210 -7.56 -7.57 -3.76
C TRP A 210 -7.92 -7.41 -2.30
N GLN A 211 -8.94 -8.13 -1.84
CA GLN A 211 -9.31 -8.18 -0.44
C GLN A 211 -8.58 -9.32 0.25
N THR A 212 -7.61 -8.96 1.09
CA THR A 212 -6.97 -9.90 2.01
C THR A 212 -7.99 -10.47 2.99
N LYS A 213 -7.85 -11.71 3.38
CA LYS A 213 -8.87 -12.47 4.13
C LYS A 213 -8.68 -12.41 5.62
N LYS A 214 -7.43 -12.40 6.08
CA LYS A 214 -7.08 -12.37 7.50
C LYS A 214 -5.93 -11.43 7.79
N LEU A 215 -5.97 -10.84 8.98
CA LEU A 215 -4.93 -9.99 9.54
C LEU A 215 -4.52 -10.57 10.89
N TYR A 216 -3.23 -10.75 11.06
CA TYR A 216 -2.62 -11.15 12.33
C TYR A 216 -1.52 -10.17 12.72
N PHE A 217 -1.23 -10.14 14.02
CA PHE A 217 -0.14 -9.36 14.56
C PHE A 217 0.90 -10.27 15.19
N MET A 218 2.16 -9.85 15.14
CA MET A 218 3.25 -10.43 15.88
C MET A 218 3.72 -9.46 16.98
N THR A 219 4.33 -10.00 18.00
CA THR A 219 4.96 -9.25 19.09
C THR A 219 6.02 -10.12 19.74
N ASP A 220 7.07 -9.50 20.24
CA ASP A 220 8.09 -10.11 21.08
C ASP A 220 7.73 -10.10 22.58
N ALA A 221 6.56 -9.56 22.93
CA ALA A 221 6.11 -9.42 24.32
C ALA A 221 5.87 -10.74 25.05
N PHE A 222 5.71 -11.84 24.31
CA PHE A 222 5.53 -13.18 24.88
C PHE A 222 6.86 -13.90 25.14
N GLU A 223 7.97 -13.31 24.71
CA GLU A 223 9.24 -13.98 24.69
C GLU A 223 10.12 -13.60 25.85
N ASP A 224 10.94 -14.56 26.22
CA ASP A 224 11.85 -14.52 27.35
C ASP A 224 13.23 -14.04 26.85
N TRP A 225 13.26 -12.84 26.21
CA TRP A 225 14.47 -12.25 25.61
C TRP A 225 15.46 -11.74 26.66
N GLY A 226 16.00 -12.65 27.52
CA GLY A 226 17.05 -12.31 28.45
C GLY A 226 16.65 -11.40 29.63
N PRO A 227 17.59 -10.91 30.41
CA PRO A 227 17.35 -10.32 31.73
C PRO A 227 16.60 -8.98 31.73
N TYR A 228 16.46 -8.33 30.58
CA TYR A 228 15.80 -7.03 30.49
C TYR A 228 14.27 -7.11 30.39
N TRP A 229 13.72 -8.28 30.06
CA TRP A 229 12.30 -8.45 29.75
C TRP A 229 11.54 -9.31 30.76
N HIS A 230 12.24 -9.83 31.77
CA HIS A 230 11.77 -10.89 32.68
C HIS A 230 11.12 -10.42 33.96
N ASP A 231 10.91 -9.15 34.17
CA ASP A 231 10.28 -8.73 35.42
C ASP A 231 8.75 -8.75 35.30
N PRO A 232 8.09 -9.87 35.66
CA PRO A 232 6.63 -9.96 35.62
C PRO A 232 5.95 -8.99 36.60
N GLU A 233 6.70 -8.42 37.55
CA GLU A 233 6.17 -7.42 38.48
C GLU A 233 6.07 -6.03 37.84
N THR A 234 6.91 -5.75 36.82
CA THR A 234 6.92 -4.49 36.09
C THR A 234 5.98 -4.48 34.89
N LEU A 235 5.41 -5.63 34.49
CA LEU A 235 4.40 -5.68 33.44
C LEU A 235 3.20 -4.81 33.80
N SER A 236 2.92 -3.78 33.01
CA SER A 236 1.70 -3.00 33.15
C SER A 236 0.46 -3.92 33.09
N PRO A 237 -0.65 -3.57 33.75
CA PRO A 237 -1.89 -4.34 33.62
C PRO A 237 -2.32 -4.52 32.15
N TYR A 238 -1.98 -3.57 31.29
CA TYR A 238 -2.29 -3.60 29.88
C TYR A 238 -1.46 -4.67 29.15
N ARG A 239 -0.16 -4.78 29.40
CA ARG A 239 0.70 -5.83 28.83
C ARG A 239 0.21 -7.23 29.22
N LYS A 240 -0.26 -7.40 30.46
CA LYS A 240 -0.90 -8.67 30.87
C LYS A 240 -2.16 -8.97 30.06
N THR A 241 -2.95 -7.97 29.73
CA THR A 241 -4.14 -8.14 28.90
C THR A 241 -3.79 -8.58 27.47
N ILE A 242 -2.68 -8.12 26.91
CA ILE A 242 -2.23 -8.53 25.57
C ILE A 242 -1.68 -9.96 25.60
N VAL A 243 -0.94 -10.34 26.62
CA VAL A 243 -0.46 -11.72 26.81
C VAL A 243 -1.62 -12.71 26.91
N ASP A 244 -2.76 -12.29 27.42
CA ASP A 244 -4.01 -13.08 27.46
C ASP A 244 -4.75 -13.07 26.09
N HIS A 245 -4.25 -12.37 25.07
CA HIS A 245 -4.90 -12.32 23.77
C HIS A 245 -4.70 -13.61 22.97
N THR A 246 -5.78 -14.04 22.41
CA THR A 246 -5.91 -15.28 21.68
C THR A 246 -5.35 -15.21 20.26
N GLY A 247 -4.57 -16.19 19.92
CA GLY A 247 -4.05 -16.42 18.58
C GLY A 247 -3.41 -17.79 18.47
N PRO A 248 -2.98 -18.20 17.28
CA PRO A 248 -2.24 -19.45 17.12
C PRO A 248 -0.84 -19.34 17.73
N VAL A 249 -0.36 -20.49 18.25
CA VAL A 249 0.97 -20.63 18.88
C VAL A 249 1.74 -21.70 18.14
N TYR A 250 2.98 -21.40 17.79
CA TYR A 250 3.87 -22.29 17.05
C TYR A 250 5.19 -22.49 17.78
N GLU A 251 5.55 -23.76 18.00
CA GLU A 251 6.73 -24.17 18.75
C GLU A 251 7.97 -24.17 17.84
N THR A 252 9.00 -23.43 18.21
CA THR A 252 10.28 -23.44 17.47
C THR A 252 11.17 -24.64 17.79
N SER A 253 10.95 -25.32 18.91
CA SER A 253 11.63 -26.58 19.26
C SER A 253 11.26 -27.75 18.34
N THR A 254 10.14 -27.66 17.60
CA THR A 254 9.71 -28.66 16.64
C THR A 254 10.72 -28.87 15.52
N ILE A 255 10.90 -30.12 15.08
CA ILE A 255 11.84 -30.47 14.00
C ILE A 255 11.19 -30.25 12.64
N SER A 256 11.85 -29.49 11.80
CA SER A 256 11.48 -29.32 10.39
C SER A 256 11.67 -30.62 9.63
N PRO A 257 10.64 -31.15 8.98
CA PRO A 257 10.73 -32.36 8.17
C PRO A 257 11.71 -32.23 7.00
N SER A 258 11.78 -31.07 6.35
CA SER A 258 12.63 -30.84 5.17
C SER A 258 14.10 -30.59 5.53
N ARG A 259 14.36 -29.95 6.68
CA ARG A 259 15.71 -29.54 7.10
C ARG A 259 16.33 -30.47 8.15
N HIS A 260 15.58 -31.36 8.78
CA HIS A 260 16.00 -32.30 9.82
C HIS A 260 16.69 -31.66 11.03
N LYS A 261 16.28 -30.44 11.37
CA LYS A 261 16.71 -29.66 12.55
C LYS A 261 15.52 -28.87 13.12
N SER A 262 15.64 -28.39 14.36
CA SER A 262 14.57 -27.58 14.95
C SER A 262 14.38 -26.25 14.21
N TYR A 263 13.17 -25.70 14.25
CA TYR A 263 12.93 -24.36 13.73
C TYR A 263 13.76 -23.32 14.51
N ALA A 264 14.06 -23.55 15.80
CA ALA A 264 15.01 -22.74 16.57
C ALA A 264 16.39 -22.68 15.92
N ALA A 265 16.93 -23.84 15.49
CA ALA A 265 18.22 -23.88 14.80
C ALA A 265 18.15 -23.17 13.42
N ILE A 266 17.04 -23.28 12.71
CA ILE A 266 16.83 -22.59 11.44
C ILE A 266 16.74 -21.08 11.66
N THR A 267 16.05 -20.63 12.71
CA THR A 267 15.98 -19.21 13.09
C THR A 267 17.35 -18.65 13.42
N ALA A 268 18.17 -19.39 14.18
CA ALA A 268 19.55 -18.97 14.45
C ALA A 268 20.39 -18.83 13.18
N GLU A 269 20.23 -19.74 12.21
CA GLU A 269 20.90 -19.64 10.90
C GLU A 269 20.38 -18.44 10.10
N HIS A 270 19.09 -18.16 10.15
CA HIS A 270 18.46 -17.02 9.52
C HIS A 270 18.94 -15.71 10.14
N GLN A 271 18.93 -15.57 11.47
CA GLN A 271 19.42 -14.37 12.15
C GLN A 271 20.91 -14.11 11.89
N ALA A 272 21.72 -15.15 11.72
CA ALA A 272 23.15 -15.00 11.48
C ALA A 272 23.51 -14.20 10.21
N PHE A 273 22.56 -13.92 9.32
CA PHE A 273 22.76 -13.04 8.16
C PHE A 273 22.72 -11.56 8.49
N TYR A 274 22.09 -11.15 9.61
CA TYR A 274 21.92 -9.75 10.01
C TYR A 274 23.11 -9.23 10.81
N LEU A 275 24.31 -9.27 10.20
CA LEU A 275 25.58 -8.98 10.87
C LEU A 275 25.69 -7.55 11.40
N THR A 276 25.08 -6.59 10.71
CA THR A 276 25.07 -5.18 11.14
C THR A 276 24.14 -4.91 12.33
N GLN A 277 23.31 -5.90 12.69
CA GLN A 277 22.35 -5.88 13.79
C GLN A 277 22.72 -6.93 14.83
N GLU A 278 21.83 -7.85 15.18
CA GLU A 278 22.06 -8.86 16.22
C GLU A 278 22.47 -10.24 15.66
N GLY A 279 22.98 -10.30 14.43
CA GLY A 279 23.38 -11.56 13.78
C GLY A 279 24.45 -12.35 14.53
N ASP A 280 25.23 -11.68 15.38
CA ASP A 280 26.23 -12.34 16.21
C ASP A 280 25.63 -13.33 17.22
N ILE A 281 24.37 -13.13 17.67
CA ILE A 281 23.62 -14.07 18.52
C ILE A 281 23.43 -15.38 17.75
N GLY A 282 22.93 -15.33 16.53
CA GLY A 282 22.80 -16.48 15.65
C GLY A 282 24.14 -17.18 15.41
N VAL A 283 25.18 -16.41 15.08
CA VAL A 283 26.54 -16.95 14.87
C VAL A 283 27.07 -17.66 16.13
N LYS A 284 26.84 -17.13 17.33
CA LYS A 284 27.21 -17.77 18.61
C LYS A 284 26.47 -19.08 18.84
N ALA A 285 25.17 -19.09 18.59
CA ALA A 285 24.33 -20.30 18.68
C ALA A 285 24.85 -21.41 17.76
N LEU A 286 25.14 -21.06 16.51
CA LEU A 286 25.68 -21.99 15.49
C LEU A 286 27.05 -22.56 15.91
N LYS A 287 27.94 -21.72 16.42
CA LYS A 287 29.27 -22.16 16.90
C LYS A 287 29.19 -23.06 18.11
N SER A 288 28.28 -22.82 19.03
CA SER A 288 28.10 -23.57 20.25
C SER A 288 27.24 -24.84 20.08
N GLY A 289 26.42 -24.88 19.01
CA GLY A 289 25.39 -25.91 18.83
C GLY A 289 24.26 -25.83 19.87
N LYS A 290 24.11 -24.69 20.53
CA LYS A 290 23.06 -24.43 21.52
C LYS A 290 22.08 -23.43 20.97
N PHE A 291 20.79 -23.78 20.95
CA PHE A 291 19.73 -22.98 20.35
C PHE A 291 18.66 -22.58 21.38
N ALA A 292 19.00 -22.63 22.69
CA ALA A 292 18.04 -22.32 23.74
C ALA A 292 17.46 -20.91 23.64
N ASP A 293 18.26 -19.94 23.20
CA ASP A 293 17.82 -18.55 22.98
C ASP A 293 16.83 -18.41 21.80
N PHE A 294 16.67 -19.45 21.00
CA PHE A 294 15.75 -19.56 19.86
C PHE A 294 14.62 -20.56 20.09
N GLU A 295 14.59 -21.22 21.26
CA GLU A 295 13.53 -22.14 21.65
C GLU A 295 12.42 -21.37 22.36
N TYR A 296 11.50 -20.82 21.59
CA TYR A 296 10.38 -20.02 22.05
C TYR A 296 9.06 -20.41 21.37
N HIS A 297 8.00 -19.83 21.86
CA HIS A 297 6.67 -19.98 21.31
C HIS A 297 6.33 -18.76 20.45
N THR A 298 6.26 -18.90 19.13
CA THR A 298 5.75 -17.82 18.29
C THR A 298 4.25 -17.67 18.53
N HIS A 299 3.87 -16.64 19.26
CA HIS A 299 2.49 -16.26 19.46
C HIS A 299 2.07 -15.24 18.41
N LEU A 300 1.06 -15.58 17.59
CA LEU A 300 0.42 -14.63 16.70
C LEU A 300 -0.88 -14.15 17.34
N ILE A 301 -1.13 -12.85 17.28
CA ILE A 301 -2.35 -12.27 17.81
C ILE A 301 -3.37 -12.16 16.67
N PHE A 302 -4.58 -12.67 16.90
CA PHE A 302 -5.66 -12.55 15.95
C PHE A 302 -6.13 -11.09 15.84
N GLY A 303 -6.07 -10.51 14.64
CA GLY A 303 -6.56 -9.18 14.34
C GLY A 303 -7.97 -9.19 13.75
N LYS A 304 -8.11 -9.70 12.52
CA LYS A 304 -9.37 -9.67 11.77
C LYS A 304 -9.47 -10.87 10.84
N SER A 305 -10.67 -11.40 10.67
CA SER A 305 -10.97 -12.42 9.66
C SER A 305 -12.28 -12.12 8.93
N LEU A 306 -12.23 -12.17 7.61
CA LEU A 306 -13.40 -12.06 6.71
C LEU A 306 -13.90 -13.44 6.26
N VAL A 307 -13.27 -14.50 6.73
CA VAL A 307 -13.56 -15.91 6.38
C VAL A 307 -13.71 -16.75 7.64
N GLY A 308 -14.01 -18.04 7.49
CA GLY A 308 -14.10 -18.97 8.60
C GLY A 308 -12.77 -19.22 9.31
N GLY A 309 -12.80 -20.10 10.30
CA GLY A 309 -11.69 -20.45 11.18
C GLY A 309 -11.92 -19.97 12.61
N THR A 310 -11.12 -20.49 13.55
CA THR A 310 -11.13 -20.07 14.95
C THR A 310 -10.01 -19.09 15.21
N MET A 311 -10.12 -18.28 16.25
CA MET A 311 -9.09 -17.28 16.59
C MET A 311 -7.75 -17.94 16.96
N THR A 312 -7.77 -19.14 17.53
CA THR A 312 -6.59 -19.91 17.96
C THR A 312 -6.18 -21.02 16.98
N GLY A 313 -6.93 -21.18 15.87
CA GLY A 313 -6.59 -22.12 14.83
C GLY A 313 -5.45 -21.64 13.94
N ASP A 314 -5.01 -22.47 13.03
CA ASP A 314 -3.98 -22.10 12.06
C ASP A 314 -4.39 -20.83 11.29
N VAL A 315 -3.40 -20.00 10.95
CA VAL A 315 -3.67 -18.73 10.26
C VAL A 315 -4.36 -18.91 8.91
N PHE A 316 -4.19 -20.07 8.27
CA PHE A 316 -4.81 -20.40 6.99
C PHE A 316 -6.16 -21.13 7.11
N ASP A 317 -6.63 -21.43 8.33
CA ASP A 317 -7.93 -22.08 8.53
C ASP A 317 -9.07 -21.27 7.92
N GLY A 318 -9.93 -21.92 7.15
CA GLY A 318 -11.06 -21.29 6.47
C GLY A 318 -10.68 -20.42 5.27
N VAL A 319 -9.41 -20.30 4.94
CA VAL A 319 -8.95 -19.58 3.75
C VAL A 319 -9.24 -20.42 2.50
N SER A 320 -9.96 -19.83 1.55
CA SER A 320 -10.22 -20.43 0.24
C SER A 320 -9.49 -19.65 -0.86
N GLN A 321 -9.29 -20.26 -2.02
CA GLN A 321 -8.67 -19.57 -3.19
C GLN A 321 -9.63 -18.57 -3.85
N GLN A 322 -10.92 -18.55 -3.47
CA GLN A 322 -11.88 -17.64 -4.07
C GLN A 322 -11.68 -16.20 -3.56
N PRO A 323 -11.66 -15.21 -4.45
CA PRO A 323 -11.67 -13.81 -4.06
C PRO A 323 -12.91 -13.46 -3.24
N ILE A 324 -12.78 -12.54 -2.30
CA ILE A 324 -13.90 -11.97 -1.57
C ILE A 324 -14.47 -10.82 -2.39
N ALA A 325 -15.76 -10.84 -2.68
CA ALA A 325 -16.43 -9.75 -3.37
C ALA A 325 -16.46 -8.49 -2.50
N PHE A 326 -16.20 -7.33 -3.08
CA PHE A 326 -16.24 -6.04 -2.41
C PHE A 326 -17.53 -5.82 -1.60
N ALA A 327 -18.67 -6.05 -2.21
CA ALA A 327 -19.98 -5.87 -1.58
C ALA A 327 -20.18 -6.73 -0.31
N ARG A 328 -19.55 -7.91 -0.24
CA ARG A 328 -19.62 -8.77 0.94
C ARG A 328 -18.90 -8.15 2.15
N VAL A 329 -17.83 -7.41 1.90
CA VAL A 329 -17.00 -6.80 2.95
C VAL A 329 -17.58 -5.46 3.40
N HIS A 330 -17.99 -4.65 2.44
CA HIS A 330 -18.37 -3.26 2.68
C HIS A 330 -19.89 -3.05 2.78
N GLY A 331 -20.71 -4.08 2.55
CA GLY A 331 -22.15 -4.00 2.66
C GLY A 331 -22.85 -3.25 1.51
N TYR A 332 -22.11 -2.81 0.50
CA TYR A 332 -22.64 -2.17 -0.71
C TYR A 332 -21.78 -2.53 -1.92
N GLU A 333 -22.32 -2.41 -3.12
CA GLU A 333 -21.62 -2.77 -4.37
C GLU A 333 -20.64 -1.70 -4.88
N GLY A 334 -20.10 -0.92 -3.99
CA GLY A 334 -19.29 0.26 -4.31
C GLY A 334 -20.17 1.52 -4.49
N PRO A 335 -19.55 2.70 -4.56
CA PRO A 335 -20.28 3.93 -4.81
C PRO A 335 -20.97 3.81 -6.16
N GLN A 336 -22.31 3.70 -6.14
CA GLN A 336 -23.15 3.76 -7.32
C GLN A 336 -23.09 5.19 -7.87
N GLN A 337 -22.10 5.47 -8.69
CA GLN A 337 -21.97 6.76 -9.33
C GLN A 337 -22.69 6.69 -10.68
N ASN A 338 -23.62 7.59 -10.89
CA ASN A 338 -24.31 7.76 -12.16
C ASN A 338 -23.82 9.03 -12.86
N GLY A 339 -23.63 8.96 -14.16
CA GLY A 339 -23.24 10.12 -14.95
C GLY A 339 -21.74 10.36 -14.99
N LEU A 340 -21.35 11.63 -14.94
CA LEU A 340 -19.94 12.05 -14.97
C LEU A 340 -19.56 12.60 -13.59
N SER A 341 -18.34 12.32 -13.14
CA SER A 341 -17.79 12.90 -11.91
C SER A 341 -16.37 13.37 -12.11
N PHE A 342 -15.96 14.35 -11.28
CA PHE A 342 -14.60 14.85 -11.19
C PHE A 342 -14.30 15.16 -9.74
N GLU A 343 -13.38 14.43 -9.15
CA GLU A 343 -13.08 14.46 -7.72
C GLU A 343 -11.57 14.51 -7.50
N ILE A 344 -11.17 14.95 -6.30
CA ILE A 344 -9.78 14.85 -5.90
C ILE A 344 -9.42 13.38 -5.67
N GLY A 345 -8.23 12.99 -6.10
CA GLY A 345 -7.69 11.65 -5.88
C GLY A 345 -6.95 11.50 -4.55
N ASP A 346 -6.05 10.55 -4.53
CA ASP A 346 -5.28 10.18 -3.36
C ASP A 346 -4.28 11.28 -2.90
N PRO A 347 -3.99 11.33 -1.61
CA PRO A 347 -4.51 10.51 -0.50
C PRO A 347 -5.89 10.95 0.02
N TRP A 348 -6.38 12.10 -0.42
CA TRP A 348 -7.62 12.74 0.07
C TRP A 348 -8.85 11.86 -0.09
N ARG A 349 -8.92 11.12 -1.21
CA ARG A 349 -10.03 10.21 -1.47
C ARG A 349 -10.05 9.05 -0.47
N PHE A 350 -8.88 8.49 -0.14
CA PHE A 350 -8.78 7.44 0.88
C PHE A 350 -9.36 7.91 2.21
N TYR A 351 -8.93 9.07 2.72
CA TYR A 351 -9.43 9.59 3.98
C TYR A 351 -10.94 9.86 3.96
N ALA A 352 -11.45 10.42 2.89
CA ALA A 352 -12.88 10.67 2.74
C ALA A 352 -13.70 9.36 2.78
N LEU A 353 -13.23 8.31 2.15
CA LEU A 353 -13.86 6.99 2.17
C LEU A 353 -13.72 6.31 3.54
N PHE A 354 -12.55 6.44 4.16
CA PHE A 354 -12.30 5.95 5.52
C PHE A 354 -13.24 6.60 6.53
N TRP A 355 -13.38 7.92 6.51
CA TRP A 355 -14.29 8.64 7.40
C TRP A 355 -15.73 8.17 7.22
N LYS A 356 -16.16 8.01 5.99
CA LYS A 356 -17.51 7.50 5.68
C LYS A 356 -17.72 6.06 6.18
N ALA A 357 -16.75 5.19 5.99
CA ALA A 357 -16.82 3.80 6.44
C ALA A 357 -16.86 3.65 7.97
N HIS A 358 -16.35 4.66 8.70
CA HIS A 358 -16.27 4.66 10.16
C HIS A 358 -17.22 5.66 10.86
N ASP A 359 -18.26 6.15 10.16
CA ASP A 359 -19.22 7.13 10.66
C ASP A 359 -18.55 8.44 11.18
N LEU A 360 -17.45 8.84 10.54
CA LEU A 360 -16.68 10.03 10.87
C LEU A 360 -16.91 11.19 9.87
N ASP A 361 -18.04 11.19 9.14
CA ASP A 361 -18.36 12.18 8.10
C ASP A 361 -18.21 13.63 8.57
N ARG A 362 -18.44 13.89 9.86
CA ARG A 362 -18.22 15.20 10.48
C ARG A 362 -16.79 15.74 10.35
N LEU A 363 -15.79 14.86 10.14
CA LEU A 363 -14.40 15.29 9.94
C LEU A 363 -14.22 16.02 8.62
N ALA A 364 -15.00 15.68 7.60
CA ALA A 364 -15.01 16.40 6.34
C ALA A 364 -15.44 17.87 6.50
N GLU A 365 -16.26 18.18 7.50
CA GLU A 365 -16.68 19.55 7.81
C GLU A 365 -15.54 20.37 8.43
N LEU A 366 -14.61 19.71 9.13
CA LEU A 366 -13.47 20.35 9.78
C LEU A 366 -12.32 20.64 8.79
N ILE A 367 -12.23 19.85 7.71
CA ILE A 367 -11.21 20.00 6.66
C ILE A 367 -11.93 20.09 5.30
N PRO A 368 -12.66 21.19 5.07
CA PRO A 368 -13.54 21.30 3.89
C PRO A 368 -12.78 21.42 2.57
N VAL A 369 -11.50 21.80 2.62
CA VAL A 369 -10.65 22.02 1.45
C VAL A 369 -9.30 21.38 1.69
N PRO A 370 -8.79 20.54 0.77
CA PRO A 370 -7.45 20.00 0.84
C PRO A 370 -6.39 21.11 0.93
N GLU A 371 -5.38 20.88 1.77
CA GLU A 371 -4.28 21.80 1.97
C GLU A 371 -2.95 21.15 1.61
N ALA A 372 -2.04 21.92 1.05
CA ALA A 372 -0.68 21.49 0.72
C ALA A 372 0.31 22.61 0.99
N ALA A 373 1.58 22.28 1.19
CA ALA A 373 2.60 23.25 1.54
C ALA A 373 3.94 22.95 0.82
N PRO A 374 4.02 23.19 -0.49
CA PRO A 374 5.27 23.07 -1.22
C PRO A 374 6.25 24.19 -0.82
N GLU A 375 7.54 23.91 -0.92
CA GLU A 375 8.56 24.93 -0.86
C GLU A 375 8.40 25.95 -2.01
N ALA A 376 8.89 27.17 -1.80
CA ALA A 376 8.97 28.17 -2.86
C ALA A 376 9.84 27.66 -4.03
N GLY A 377 9.29 27.66 -5.23
CA GLY A 377 9.91 27.04 -6.42
C GLY A 377 9.81 25.51 -6.44
N GLY A 378 9.26 24.89 -5.42
CA GLY A 378 9.05 23.44 -5.33
C GLY A 378 7.91 22.94 -6.21
N THR A 379 7.86 21.64 -6.40
CA THR A 379 6.82 20.95 -7.20
C THR A 379 5.85 20.20 -6.30
N LEU A 380 4.56 20.36 -6.56
CA LEU A 380 3.45 19.65 -5.93
C LEU A 380 2.76 18.76 -6.96
N ALA A 381 2.59 17.48 -6.64
CA ALA A 381 1.77 16.56 -7.42
C ALA A 381 0.37 16.48 -6.82
N LEU A 382 -0.65 16.70 -7.65
CA LEU A 382 -2.05 16.51 -7.29
C LEU A 382 -2.66 15.43 -8.19
N ASN A 383 -3.37 14.50 -7.59
CA ASN A 383 -4.08 13.46 -8.31
C ASN A 383 -5.58 13.78 -8.31
N PHE A 384 -6.19 13.71 -9.47
CA PHE A 384 -7.64 13.85 -9.67
C PHE A 384 -8.19 12.58 -10.30
N LEU A 385 -9.46 12.32 -10.08
CA LEU A 385 -10.18 11.22 -10.69
C LEU A 385 -11.35 11.76 -11.51
N ALA A 386 -11.33 11.49 -12.80
CA ALA A 386 -12.47 11.74 -13.69
C ALA A 386 -13.14 10.41 -14.02
N CYS A 387 -14.47 10.30 -13.82
CA CYS A 387 -15.21 9.08 -14.12
C CYS A 387 -16.35 9.36 -15.10
N ASN A 388 -16.54 8.42 -16.05
CA ASN A 388 -17.66 8.37 -16.95
C ASN A 388 -18.47 7.09 -16.69
N HIS A 389 -19.47 7.17 -15.83
CA HIS A 389 -20.38 6.06 -15.51
C HIS A 389 -21.54 5.95 -16.50
N THR A 390 -21.51 6.69 -17.61
CA THR A 390 -22.51 6.58 -18.67
C THR A 390 -22.18 5.46 -19.65
N ALA A 391 -23.16 5.04 -20.43
CA ALA A 391 -22.99 4.05 -21.49
C ALA A 391 -22.35 4.61 -22.79
N GLN A 392 -22.05 5.91 -22.84
CA GLN A 392 -21.52 6.57 -24.03
C GLN A 392 -20.12 7.16 -23.75
N PRO A 393 -19.18 7.07 -24.71
CA PRO A 393 -17.95 7.82 -24.64
C PRO A 393 -18.20 9.32 -24.55
N THR A 394 -17.38 10.04 -23.82
CA THR A 394 -17.47 11.51 -23.72
C THR A 394 -16.06 12.12 -23.63
N GLU A 395 -15.97 13.42 -23.77
CA GLU A 395 -14.77 14.18 -23.52
C GLU A 395 -14.97 15.04 -22.27
N ILE A 396 -14.07 14.96 -21.30
CA ILE A 396 -14.02 15.83 -20.13
C ILE A 396 -12.88 16.84 -20.34
N ARG A 397 -13.20 18.12 -20.28
CA ARG A 397 -12.23 19.20 -20.31
C ARG A 397 -12.02 19.75 -18.92
N VAL A 398 -10.79 19.70 -18.41
CA VAL A 398 -10.40 20.24 -17.10
C VAL A 398 -9.79 21.64 -17.29
N VAL A 399 -10.41 22.64 -16.69
CA VAL A 399 -10.00 24.04 -16.80
C VAL A 399 -9.40 24.49 -15.47
N PRO A 400 -8.09 24.74 -15.41
CA PRO A 400 -7.43 25.24 -14.21
C PRO A 400 -7.69 26.75 -14.03
N THR A 401 -7.83 27.17 -12.78
CA THR A 401 -7.71 28.57 -12.35
C THR A 401 -6.57 28.65 -11.35
N ILE A 402 -5.43 29.16 -11.80
CA ILE A 402 -4.16 29.10 -11.10
C ILE A 402 -3.61 30.51 -10.96
N PRO A 403 -3.11 30.90 -9.77
CA PRO A 403 -2.52 32.22 -9.54
C PRO A 403 -1.30 32.46 -10.43
N LYS A 404 -0.99 33.73 -10.63
CA LYS A 404 0.16 34.15 -11.45
C LYS A 404 1.48 33.62 -10.87
N GLY A 405 2.32 33.08 -11.74
CA GLY A 405 3.65 32.61 -11.37
C GLY A 405 3.75 31.10 -11.19
N TRP A 406 2.62 30.41 -11.06
CA TRP A 406 2.59 28.95 -11.06
C TRP A 406 2.71 28.38 -12.48
N THR A 407 3.28 27.21 -12.60
CA THR A 407 3.27 26.44 -13.83
C THR A 407 2.64 25.06 -13.60
N THR A 408 2.02 24.50 -14.64
CA THR A 408 1.36 23.19 -14.55
C THR A 408 1.80 22.25 -15.65
N GLN A 409 1.84 20.96 -15.33
CA GLN A 409 2.02 19.87 -16.28
C GLN A 409 1.05 18.73 -15.94
N PRO A 410 0.44 18.03 -16.93
CA PRO A 410 0.52 18.32 -18.37
C PRO A 410 -0.27 19.59 -18.72
N GLN A 411 0.05 20.15 -19.87
CA GLN A 411 -0.72 21.28 -20.43
C GLN A 411 -2.04 20.83 -21.10
N PHE A 412 -2.25 19.52 -21.21
CA PHE A 412 -3.51 18.99 -21.74
C PHE A 412 -4.64 19.20 -20.76
N THR A 413 -5.74 19.66 -21.30
CA THR A 413 -6.98 19.87 -20.55
C THR A 413 -8.12 18.97 -21.00
N ASN A 414 -7.99 18.27 -22.12
CA ASN A 414 -9.03 17.43 -22.69
C ASN A 414 -8.74 15.94 -22.51
N TYR A 415 -9.67 15.22 -21.94
CA TYR A 415 -9.55 13.80 -21.60
C TYR A 415 -10.70 13.02 -22.25
N PRO A 416 -10.41 12.27 -23.33
CA PRO A 416 -11.42 11.38 -23.93
C PRO A 416 -11.66 10.20 -22.98
N MET A 417 -12.90 10.05 -22.52
CA MET A 417 -13.32 9.03 -21.57
C MET A 417 -14.16 7.98 -22.30
N ARG A 418 -13.84 6.70 -22.07
CA ARG A 418 -14.68 5.60 -22.53
C ARG A 418 -15.91 5.46 -21.64
N ALA A 419 -16.93 4.76 -22.14
CA ALA A 419 -18.07 4.35 -21.32
C ALA A 419 -17.60 3.47 -20.14
N GLY A 420 -18.08 3.76 -18.94
CA GLY A 420 -17.72 3.02 -17.71
C GLY A 420 -16.29 3.24 -17.21
N GLU A 421 -15.57 4.23 -17.73
CA GLU A 421 -14.16 4.45 -17.38
C GLU A 421 -14.00 5.47 -16.26
N CYS A 422 -13.13 5.16 -15.29
CA CYS A 422 -12.52 6.13 -14.39
C CYS A 422 -11.06 6.36 -14.82
N TYR A 423 -10.67 7.61 -14.93
CA TYR A 423 -9.37 8.02 -15.42
C TYR A 423 -8.65 8.90 -14.39
N PRO A 424 -7.50 8.46 -13.88
CA PRO A 424 -6.66 9.26 -13.00
C PRO A 424 -5.92 10.34 -13.81
N ILE A 425 -5.93 11.54 -13.29
CA ILE A 425 -5.27 12.71 -13.87
C ILE A 425 -4.27 13.23 -12.86
N GLN A 426 -2.98 13.10 -13.15
CA GLN A 426 -1.94 13.71 -12.33
C GLN A 426 -1.58 15.09 -12.88
N VAL A 427 -1.59 16.08 -12.00
CA VAL A 427 -1.17 17.45 -12.29
C VAL A 427 0.06 17.77 -11.45
N LEU A 428 1.16 18.11 -12.10
CA LEU A 428 2.33 18.65 -11.45
C LEU A 428 2.28 20.17 -11.48
N LEU A 429 2.39 20.78 -10.32
CA LEU A 429 2.39 22.22 -10.11
C LEU A 429 3.75 22.64 -9.61
N THR A 430 4.35 23.66 -10.24
CA THR A 430 5.54 24.28 -9.69
C THR A 430 5.16 25.62 -9.07
N ALA A 431 5.45 25.78 -7.78
CA ALA A 431 5.20 27.00 -7.05
C ALA A 431 6.13 28.15 -7.52
N PRO A 432 5.66 29.39 -7.49
CA PRO A 432 6.53 30.52 -7.76
C PRO A 432 7.59 30.69 -6.67
N PRO A 433 8.76 31.27 -6.96
CA PRO A 433 9.68 31.71 -5.93
C PRO A 433 9.03 32.83 -5.09
N ALA A 434 8.68 32.52 -3.84
CA ALA A 434 8.01 33.48 -2.97
C ALA A 434 9.01 34.24 -2.11
N ALA A 435 8.85 35.56 -2.04
CA ALA A 435 9.62 36.40 -1.12
C ALA A 435 9.07 36.32 0.33
N GLN A 436 7.78 36.05 0.48
CA GLN A 436 7.09 35.92 1.76
C GLN A 436 6.12 34.74 1.72
N SER A 437 5.97 34.05 2.85
CA SER A 437 5.02 32.97 2.99
C SER A 437 3.57 33.48 2.96
N HIS A 438 2.71 32.80 2.21
CA HIS A 438 1.30 33.18 2.07
C HIS A 438 0.46 31.98 1.59
N TRP A 439 -0.85 32.10 1.83
CA TRP A 439 -1.83 31.16 1.33
C TRP A 439 -2.33 31.57 -0.05
N GLU A 440 -2.45 30.60 -0.96
CA GLU A 440 -3.10 30.73 -2.26
C GLU A 440 -4.16 29.66 -2.44
N GLN A 441 -5.10 29.92 -3.33
CA GLN A 441 -6.14 28.97 -3.69
C GLN A 441 -6.02 28.64 -5.16
N LEU A 442 -5.94 27.35 -5.46
CA LEU A 442 -5.93 26.81 -6.82
C LEU A 442 -7.23 26.05 -7.04
N SER A 443 -7.80 26.12 -8.24
CA SER A 443 -9.00 25.38 -8.55
C SER A 443 -9.01 24.83 -9.97
N TRP A 444 -9.80 23.78 -10.16
CA TRP A 444 -10.03 23.11 -11.44
C TRP A 444 -11.53 22.87 -11.59
N ILE A 445 -12.05 23.12 -12.78
CA ILE A 445 -13.43 22.81 -13.14
C ILE A 445 -13.40 21.82 -14.30
N ALA A 446 -14.08 20.69 -14.15
CA ALA A 446 -14.28 19.74 -15.23
C ALA A 446 -15.58 20.03 -15.96
N MET A 447 -15.56 20.04 -17.29
CA MET A 447 -16.66 20.33 -18.17
C MET A 447 -16.85 19.20 -19.18
N ALA A 448 -18.08 18.78 -19.40
CA ALA A 448 -18.46 17.95 -20.54
C ALA A 448 -19.35 18.80 -21.47
N GLY A 449 -18.83 19.23 -22.59
CA GLY A 449 -19.45 20.27 -23.42
C GLY A 449 -19.62 21.58 -22.62
N SER A 450 -20.86 22.01 -22.42
CA SER A 450 -21.19 23.21 -21.63
C SER A 450 -21.59 22.90 -20.18
N GLN A 451 -21.66 21.62 -19.79
CA GLN A 451 -22.11 21.20 -18.46
C GLN A 451 -20.89 21.05 -17.52
N SER A 452 -20.97 21.63 -16.31
CA SER A 452 -20.00 21.35 -15.25
C SER A 452 -20.22 19.94 -14.70
N VAL A 453 -19.12 19.18 -14.62
CA VAL A 453 -19.08 17.81 -14.10
C VAL A 453 -18.69 17.80 -12.62
N GLY A 454 -17.82 18.72 -12.23
CA GLY A 454 -17.32 18.86 -10.86
C GLY A 454 -16.25 19.95 -10.78
N SER A 455 -15.89 20.30 -9.57
CA SER A 455 -14.81 21.25 -9.28
C SER A 455 -13.97 20.79 -8.10
N ILE A 456 -12.69 21.04 -8.19
CA ILE A 456 -11.72 20.78 -7.12
C ILE A 456 -11.09 22.11 -6.72
N VAL A 457 -10.98 22.33 -5.43
CA VAL A 457 -10.29 23.48 -4.84
C VAL A 457 -9.22 22.95 -3.90
N VAL A 458 -8.03 23.51 -3.98
CA VAL A 458 -6.91 23.18 -3.09
C VAL A 458 -6.34 24.49 -2.54
N ARG A 459 -6.15 24.57 -1.22
CA ARG A 459 -5.43 25.66 -0.57
C ARG A 459 -3.95 25.29 -0.47
N VAL A 460 -3.09 26.20 -0.86
CA VAL A 460 -1.65 25.96 -0.87
C VAL A 460 -0.96 27.07 -0.08
N PHE A 461 -0.17 26.64 0.90
CA PHE A 461 0.73 27.54 1.63
C PHE A 461 2.11 27.51 0.97
N VAL A 462 2.50 28.61 0.34
CA VAL A 462 3.83 28.73 -0.25
C VAL A 462 4.76 29.39 0.76
N GLY A 463 5.79 28.68 1.19
CA GLY A 463 6.74 29.14 2.21
C GLY A 463 8.20 28.88 1.80
N GLN A 464 9.14 29.55 2.46
CA GLN A 464 10.56 29.39 2.15
C GLN A 464 11.12 28.00 2.50
N ASN A 465 10.56 27.33 3.50
CA ASN A 465 11.08 26.06 4.03
C ASN A 465 10.10 24.87 3.84
N GLY A 466 9.01 25.08 3.10
CA GLY A 466 7.92 24.07 3.07
C GLY A 466 7.21 23.92 4.41
N GLY A 467 6.15 23.10 4.42
CA GLY A 467 5.36 22.83 5.62
C GLY A 467 4.26 23.84 5.90
N LEU A 468 3.19 23.38 6.53
CA LEU A 468 2.08 24.24 6.96
C LEU A 468 2.50 25.12 8.14
N PRO A 469 1.96 26.35 8.28
CA PRO A 469 2.20 27.17 9.45
C PRO A 469 1.64 26.46 10.69
N GLN A 470 2.42 26.48 11.79
CA GLN A 470 2.00 25.92 13.07
C GLN A 470 0.90 26.75 13.72
#